data_3a6877e5e77be553cdac923a332c40ec
#
_entry.id   3a6877e5e77be553cdac923a332c40ec
#
_cell.length_a   1.000
_cell.length_b   1.000
_cell.length_c   1.000
_cell.angle_alpha   90.00
_cell.angle_beta   90.00
_cell.angle_gamma   90.00
#
_symmetry.space_group_name_H-M   'P 1'
#
loop_
_entity.id
_entity.type
_entity.pdbx_description
1 polymer ?
#
loop_
_entity_poly.entity_id
_entity_poly.type
_entity_poly.pdbx_seq_one_letter_code
_entity_poly.pdbx_strand_id
1 'polypeptide(L)'
;MKTSLLLAGLLLLTGCQLPPPPEPVTPEPVEPLEAEPQPVQLPEPEPVATPLAISDDAATLQAWVNYRANMLNRVNEERELLNASTEQDDVWQLKRTILQLHPDTPYLTRLRLQMQSADQLATLPAPLAALLSWDLAFNQKLLEAESAVSALTRLNAQQHDNVERLQKINKELQKKIDALTQIEAQLNQPAVVQEDNNGQP
;
A
#
# COMPACT_ATOMS: atom_id res chain seq x y z
N MET A 1 -11.11 -15.95 42.88
CA MET A 1 -10.74 -17.28 42.35
C MET A 1 -9.96 -17.05 41.08
N LYS A 2 -8.64 -17.32 41.12
CA LYS A 2 -7.67 -17.07 40.07
C LYS A 2 -7.53 -18.35 39.24
N THR A 3 -7.77 -18.32 37.93
CA THR A 3 -7.41 -19.39 37.00
C THR A 3 -6.51 -18.82 35.90
N SER A 4 -5.19 -18.99 36.14
CA SER A 4 -4.15 -18.81 35.14
C SER A 4 -4.24 -19.94 34.11
N LEU A 5 -4.47 -19.62 32.84
CA LEU A 5 -4.36 -20.54 31.71
C LEU A 5 -3.02 -20.28 31.01
N LEU A 6 -2.03 -21.13 31.36
CA LEU A 6 -0.74 -21.22 30.67
C LEU A 6 -0.95 -21.98 29.36
N LEU A 7 -0.91 -21.30 28.23
CA LEU A 7 -0.89 -21.91 26.90
C LEU A 7 0.57 -22.14 26.50
N ALA A 8 1.04 -23.37 26.68
CA ALA A 8 2.36 -23.84 26.24
C ALA A 8 2.32 -24.02 24.70
N GLY A 9 2.91 -23.09 23.97
CA GLY A 9 3.14 -23.18 22.52
C GLY A 9 4.30 -24.14 22.22
N LEU A 10 3.98 -25.34 21.76
CA LEU A 10 4.95 -26.34 21.29
C LEU A 10 5.43 -25.96 19.87
N LEU A 11 6.61 -25.36 19.78
CA LEU A 11 7.32 -25.09 18.52
C LEU A 11 7.88 -26.42 17.98
N LEU A 12 7.22 -27.00 16.99
CA LEU A 12 7.75 -28.09 16.17
C LEU A 12 8.74 -27.51 15.16
N LEU A 13 10.02 -27.54 15.50
CA LEU A 13 11.14 -27.34 14.57
C LEU A 13 11.30 -28.61 13.72
N THR A 14 10.70 -28.66 12.55
CA THR A 14 11.02 -29.68 11.53
C THR A 14 12.36 -29.29 10.89
N GLY A 15 13.43 -29.88 11.39
CA GLY A 15 14.76 -29.77 10.80
C GLY A 15 14.77 -30.42 9.42
N CYS A 16 15.17 -29.68 8.39
CA CYS A 16 15.55 -30.23 7.10
C CYS A 16 16.80 -31.10 7.28
N GLN A 17 16.65 -32.43 7.16
CA GLN A 17 17.79 -33.35 7.09
C GLN A 17 18.41 -33.20 5.71
N LEU A 18 19.64 -32.70 5.65
CA LEU A 18 20.47 -32.79 4.45
C LEU A 18 20.76 -34.27 4.15
N PRO A 19 20.70 -34.70 2.89
CA PRO A 19 21.14 -36.04 2.49
C PRO A 19 22.64 -36.20 2.78
N PRO A 20 23.08 -37.41 3.19
CA PRO A 20 24.49 -37.67 3.45
C PRO A 20 25.33 -37.48 2.19
N PRO A 21 26.61 -37.07 2.31
CA PRO A 21 27.51 -36.92 1.17
C PRO A 21 27.74 -38.28 0.50
N PRO A 22 27.80 -38.35 -0.84
CA PRO A 22 28.08 -39.58 -1.55
C PRO A 22 29.46 -40.11 -1.19
N GLU A 23 29.54 -41.44 -0.97
CA GLU A 23 30.76 -42.15 -0.69
C GLU A 23 31.76 -42.02 -1.89
N PRO A 24 33.07 -41.95 -1.67
CA PRO A 24 34.03 -41.86 -2.72
C PRO A 24 34.05 -43.13 -3.55
N VAL A 25 33.56 -43.05 -4.79
CA VAL A 25 33.61 -44.15 -5.75
C VAL A 25 35.05 -44.28 -6.24
N THR A 26 35.66 -45.42 -5.96
CA THR A 26 36.98 -45.79 -6.49
C THR A 26 36.87 -45.86 -8.03
N PRO A 27 37.75 -45.22 -8.79
CA PRO A 27 37.69 -45.26 -10.26
C PRO A 27 38.11 -46.67 -10.74
N GLU A 28 37.17 -47.40 -11.34
CA GLU A 28 37.53 -48.55 -12.20
C GLU A 28 38.19 -48.03 -13.47
N PRO A 29 39.17 -48.78 -14.04
CA PRO A 29 39.85 -48.41 -15.27
C PRO A 29 38.86 -48.44 -16.43
N VAL A 30 38.52 -47.28 -16.96
CA VAL A 30 37.64 -47.15 -18.13
C VAL A 30 38.45 -47.44 -19.36
N GLU A 31 38.11 -48.51 -20.10
CA GLU A 31 38.58 -48.71 -21.48
C GLU A 31 38.19 -47.51 -22.35
N PRO A 32 38.98 -47.12 -23.37
CA PRO A 32 38.64 -46.01 -24.22
C PRO A 32 37.43 -46.32 -25.07
N LEU A 33 36.29 -45.84 -24.65
CA LEU A 33 35.07 -45.79 -25.46
C LEU A 33 35.30 -44.80 -26.61
N GLU A 34 35.24 -45.37 -27.80
CA GLU A 34 35.23 -44.68 -29.10
C GLU A 34 34.19 -43.51 -29.01
N ALA A 35 34.62 -42.28 -29.24
CA ALA A 35 33.79 -41.09 -29.10
C ALA A 35 32.61 -41.14 -30.07
N GLU A 36 31.42 -41.43 -29.54
CA GLU A 36 30.16 -41.16 -30.30
C GLU A 36 30.11 -39.69 -30.70
N PRO A 37 29.72 -39.38 -31.95
CA PRO A 37 29.59 -37.99 -32.37
C PRO A 37 28.53 -37.30 -31.56
N GLN A 38 28.92 -36.35 -30.73
CA GLN A 38 27.99 -35.50 -29.98
C GLN A 38 27.01 -34.86 -30.97
N PRO A 39 25.71 -34.95 -30.74
CA PRO A 39 24.75 -34.25 -31.57
C PRO A 39 25.08 -32.77 -31.55
N VAL A 40 25.36 -32.22 -32.72
CA VAL A 40 25.56 -30.78 -32.94
C VAL A 40 24.27 -30.10 -32.42
N GLN A 41 24.33 -29.50 -31.23
CA GLN A 41 23.28 -28.62 -30.76
C GLN A 41 23.26 -27.42 -31.72
N LEU A 42 22.30 -27.42 -32.63
CA LEU A 42 21.97 -26.21 -33.36
C LEU A 42 21.73 -25.13 -32.31
N PRO A 43 22.29 -23.92 -32.47
CA PRO A 43 21.97 -22.82 -31.56
C PRO A 43 20.47 -22.67 -31.50
N GLU A 44 19.93 -22.81 -30.29
CA GLU A 44 18.53 -22.55 -30.01
C GLU A 44 18.24 -21.12 -30.48
N PRO A 45 17.26 -20.91 -31.39
CA PRO A 45 16.99 -19.58 -31.92
C PRO A 45 16.71 -18.64 -30.71
N GLU A 46 17.47 -17.53 -30.67
CA GLU A 46 17.22 -16.50 -29.64
C GLU A 46 15.75 -16.16 -29.63
N PRO A 47 15.09 -16.09 -28.46
CA PRO A 47 13.67 -15.83 -28.36
C PRO A 47 13.36 -14.47 -28.99
N VAL A 48 12.82 -14.47 -30.19
CA VAL A 48 12.33 -13.26 -30.85
C VAL A 48 11.23 -12.68 -29.97
N ALA A 49 11.44 -11.49 -29.44
CA ALA A 49 10.49 -10.83 -28.58
C ALA A 49 9.16 -10.66 -29.35
N THR A 50 8.12 -11.35 -28.90
CA THR A 50 6.77 -11.23 -29.48
C THR A 50 6.28 -9.80 -29.28
N PRO A 51 5.88 -9.08 -30.37
CA PRO A 51 5.33 -7.74 -30.22
C PRO A 51 4.02 -7.76 -29.44
N LEU A 52 3.75 -6.69 -28.72
CA LEU A 52 2.45 -6.51 -28.07
C LEU A 52 1.36 -6.31 -29.13
N ALA A 53 0.25 -6.99 -28.97
CA ALA A 53 -0.93 -6.89 -29.83
C ALA A 53 -2.22 -7.06 -29.01
N ILE A 54 -3.36 -6.74 -29.60
CA ILE A 54 -4.68 -7.04 -29.03
C ILE A 54 -5.14 -8.38 -29.59
N SER A 55 -4.74 -9.45 -28.90
CA SER A 55 -4.98 -10.83 -29.32
C SER A 55 -5.14 -11.74 -28.09
N ASP A 56 -5.76 -12.89 -28.29
CA ASP A 56 -5.94 -13.95 -27.27
C ASP A 56 -4.90 -15.08 -27.38
N ASP A 57 -3.93 -14.98 -28.29
CA ASP A 57 -2.88 -16.00 -28.40
C ASP A 57 -1.91 -15.98 -27.21
N ALA A 58 -1.42 -17.16 -26.87
CA ALA A 58 -0.60 -17.36 -25.67
C ALA A 58 0.71 -16.54 -25.70
N ALA A 59 1.32 -16.34 -26.87
CA ALA A 59 2.56 -15.58 -27.00
C ALA A 59 2.33 -14.10 -26.74
N THR A 60 1.23 -13.54 -27.24
CA THR A 60 0.81 -12.15 -26.96
C THR A 60 0.47 -11.96 -25.47
N LEU A 61 -0.27 -12.88 -24.87
CA LEU A 61 -0.57 -12.82 -23.44
C LEU A 61 0.72 -12.85 -22.60
N GLN A 62 1.68 -13.71 -22.95
CA GLN A 62 2.98 -13.74 -22.30
C GLN A 62 3.76 -12.43 -22.49
N ALA A 63 3.68 -11.84 -23.69
CA ALA A 63 4.33 -10.55 -23.96
C ALA A 63 3.72 -9.43 -23.06
N TRP A 64 2.42 -9.41 -22.85
CA TRP A 64 1.76 -8.49 -21.92
C TRP A 64 2.16 -8.70 -20.45
N VAL A 65 2.30 -9.96 -20.01
CA VAL A 65 2.80 -10.29 -18.66
C VAL A 65 4.22 -9.73 -18.49
N ASN A 66 5.11 -9.98 -19.46
CA ASN A 66 6.48 -9.51 -19.44
C ASN A 66 6.57 -7.97 -19.48
N TYR A 67 5.76 -7.33 -20.32
CA TYR A 67 5.67 -5.88 -20.37
C TYR A 67 5.30 -5.29 -19.03
N ARG A 68 4.25 -5.80 -18.37
CA ARG A 68 3.81 -5.33 -17.04
C ARG A 68 4.88 -5.53 -15.98
N ALA A 69 5.54 -6.68 -15.94
CA ALA A 69 6.62 -6.95 -14.99
C ALA A 69 7.78 -5.97 -15.14
N ASN A 70 8.17 -5.67 -16.38
CA ASN A 70 9.26 -4.73 -16.68
C ASN A 70 8.85 -3.27 -16.39
N MET A 71 7.60 -2.91 -16.67
CA MET A 71 7.08 -1.57 -16.46
C MET A 71 7.12 -1.15 -14.98
N LEU A 72 6.88 -2.07 -14.03
CA LEU A 72 6.89 -1.77 -12.59
C LEU A 72 8.19 -1.11 -12.12
N ASN A 73 9.30 -1.40 -12.75
CA ASN A 73 10.62 -0.84 -12.42
C ASN A 73 10.99 0.39 -13.27
N ARG A 74 10.20 0.72 -14.30
CA ARG A 74 10.55 1.71 -15.33
C ARG A 74 9.35 2.62 -15.70
N VAL A 75 8.46 2.88 -14.75
CA VAL A 75 7.20 3.62 -14.98
C VAL A 75 7.43 4.99 -15.63
N ASN A 76 8.43 5.74 -15.18
CA ASN A 76 8.70 7.07 -15.72
C ASN A 76 9.27 7.02 -17.14
N GLU A 77 10.19 6.09 -17.40
CA GLU A 77 10.76 5.88 -18.74
C GLU A 77 9.66 5.48 -19.73
N GLU A 78 8.80 4.54 -19.33
CA GLU A 78 7.69 4.11 -20.19
C GLU A 78 6.67 5.24 -20.44
N ARG A 79 6.45 6.09 -19.45
CA ARG A 79 5.60 7.30 -19.60
C ARG A 79 6.19 8.29 -20.62
N GLU A 80 7.50 8.49 -20.58
CA GLU A 80 8.21 9.34 -21.54
C GLU A 80 8.17 8.76 -22.94
N LEU A 81 8.38 7.45 -23.09
CA LEU A 81 8.29 6.74 -24.38
C LEU A 81 6.89 6.85 -25.00
N LEU A 82 5.83 6.65 -24.19
CA LEU A 82 4.46 6.78 -24.68
C LEU A 82 4.11 8.23 -25.05
N ASN A 83 4.60 9.21 -24.32
CA ASN A 83 4.36 10.61 -24.64
C ASN A 83 5.12 11.06 -25.91
N ALA A 84 6.26 10.45 -26.20
CA ALA A 84 7.03 10.71 -27.40
C ALA A 84 6.50 9.97 -28.65
N SER A 85 5.65 8.96 -28.48
CA SER A 85 5.09 8.18 -29.58
C SER A 85 4.14 9.00 -30.43
N THR A 86 4.31 8.93 -31.73
CA THR A 86 3.41 9.52 -32.74
C THR A 86 2.23 8.61 -33.10
N GLU A 87 2.41 7.31 -32.92
CA GLU A 87 1.37 6.31 -33.14
C GLU A 87 0.55 6.12 -31.88
N GLN A 88 -0.77 6.26 -31.99
CA GLN A 88 -1.72 6.11 -30.88
C GLN A 88 -2.74 5.02 -31.22
N ASP A 89 -2.22 3.82 -31.48
CA ASP A 89 -3.01 2.63 -31.75
C ASP A 89 -3.66 2.06 -30.47
N ASP A 90 -4.40 0.98 -30.59
CA ASP A 90 -5.07 0.32 -29.45
C ASP A 90 -4.07 -0.23 -28.43
N VAL A 91 -2.88 -0.68 -28.87
CA VAL A 91 -1.81 -1.13 -27.98
C VAL A 91 -1.27 0.04 -27.17
N TRP A 92 -1.04 1.19 -27.81
CA TRP A 92 -0.62 2.41 -27.13
C TRP A 92 -1.66 2.87 -26.10
N GLN A 93 -2.96 2.85 -26.48
CA GLN A 93 -4.03 3.22 -25.55
C GLN A 93 -4.07 2.31 -24.33
N LEU A 94 -3.90 1.00 -24.54
CA LEU A 94 -3.90 0.03 -23.45
C LEU A 94 -2.69 0.20 -22.53
N LYS A 95 -1.48 0.39 -23.08
CA LYS A 95 -0.28 0.73 -22.32
C LYS A 95 -0.48 1.99 -21.46
N ARG A 96 -1.03 3.04 -22.07
CA ARG A 96 -1.33 4.28 -21.38
C ARG A 96 -2.31 4.09 -20.23
N THR A 97 -3.36 3.30 -20.43
CA THR A 97 -4.34 2.98 -19.39
C THR A 97 -3.67 2.27 -18.21
N ILE A 98 -2.84 1.24 -18.48
CA ILE A 98 -2.11 0.51 -17.44
C ILE A 98 -1.20 1.45 -16.64
N LEU A 99 -0.42 2.32 -17.32
CA LEU A 99 0.46 3.29 -16.66
C LEU A 99 -0.30 4.32 -15.81
N GLN A 100 -1.47 4.74 -16.26
CA GLN A 100 -2.28 5.71 -15.54
C GLN A 100 -3.01 5.10 -14.33
N LEU A 101 -3.16 3.77 -14.27
CA LEU A 101 -3.65 3.05 -13.09
C LEU A 101 -2.56 2.84 -12.02
N HIS A 102 -1.29 3.17 -12.33
CA HIS A 102 -0.20 3.02 -11.39
C HIS A 102 -0.40 3.89 -10.12
N PRO A 103 0.01 3.41 -8.93
CA PRO A 103 -0.14 4.14 -7.65
C PRO A 103 0.39 5.57 -7.64
N ASP A 104 1.48 5.86 -8.38
CA ASP A 104 2.07 7.20 -8.48
C ASP A 104 1.21 8.19 -9.29
N THR A 105 0.16 7.73 -9.92
CA THR A 105 -0.79 8.61 -10.61
C THR A 105 -1.72 9.27 -9.59
N PRO A 106 -2.01 10.58 -9.70
CA PRO A 106 -2.89 11.27 -8.78
C PRO A 106 -4.27 10.60 -8.62
N TYR A 107 -4.78 10.56 -7.40
CA TYR A 107 -6.05 9.93 -7.02
C TYR A 107 -7.21 10.25 -7.98
N LEU A 108 -7.45 11.53 -8.28
CA LEU A 108 -8.56 11.94 -9.15
C LEU A 108 -8.42 11.44 -10.59
N THR A 109 -7.20 11.31 -11.09
CA THR A 109 -6.95 10.74 -12.42
C THR A 109 -7.25 9.24 -12.43
N ARG A 110 -6.76 8.51 -11.42
CA ARG A 110 -7.04 7.08 -11.27
C ARG A 110 -8.53 6.79 -11.07
N LEU A 111 -9.23 7.63 -10.29
CA LEU A 111 -10.68 7.50 -10.08
C LEU A 111 -11.45 7.66 -11.40
N ARG A 112 -11.11 8.65 -12.23
CA ARG A 112 -11.73 8.84 -13.53
C ARG A 112 -11.48 7.65 -14.47
N LEU A 113 -10.22 7.19 -14.50
CA LEU A 113 -9.85 6.04 -15.32
C LEU A 113 -10.53 4.75 -14.87
N GLN A 114 -10.70 4.54 -13.56
CA GLN A 114 -11.43 3.39 -13.04
C GLN A 114 -12.82 3.27 -13.66
N MET A 115 -13.51 4.39 -13.84
CA MET A 115 -14.84 4.42 -14.46
C MET A 115 -14.81 4.17 -15.98
N GLN A 116 -13.75 4.63 -16.68
CA GLN A 116 -13.63 4.52 -18.14
C GLN A 116 -13.03 3.18 -18.58
N SER A 117 -12.13 2.61 -17.79
CA SER A 117 -11.38 1.40 -18.16
C SER A 117 -12.24 0.13 -18.16
N ALA A 118 -13.35 0.11 -17.42
CA ALA A 118 -14.27 -1.02 -17.44
C ALA A 118 -14.87 -1.23 -18.84
N ASP A 119 -15.28 -0.15 -19.50
CA ASP A 119 -15.82 -0.19 -20.86
C ASP A 119 -14.73 -0.58 -21.88
N GLN A 120 -13.52 -0.06 -21.72
CA GLN A 120 -12.38 -0.43 -22.56
C GLN A 120 -12.04 -1.92 -22.45
N LEU A 121 -11.99 -2.47 -21.22
CA LEU A 121 -11.73 -3.89 -21.02
C LEU A 121 -12.80 -4.79 -21.66
N ALA A 122 -14.06 -4.36 -21.68
CA ALA A 122 -15.15 -5.11 -22.29
C ALA A 122 -15.00 -5.29 -23.81
N THR A 123 -14.18 -4.47 -24.47
CA THR A 123 -13.90 -4.58 -25.92
C THR A 123 -12.73 -5.50 -26.26
N LEU A 124 -11.95 -5.93 -25.25
CA LEU A 124 -10.78 -6.78 -25.45
C LEU A 124 -11.15 -8.27 -25.55
N PRO A 125 -10.28 -9.09 -26.19
CA PRO A 125 -10.39 -10.54 -26.10
C PRO A 125 -10.43 -11.01 -24.64
N ALA A 126 -11.30 -11.98 -24.32
CA ALA A 126 -11.57 -12.39 -22.94
C ALA A 126 -10.33 -12.77 -22.11
N PRO A 127 -9.33 -13.51 -22.62
CA PRO A 127 -8.11 -13.81 -21.85
C PRO A 127 -7.28 -12.56 -21.55
N LEU A 128 -7.19 -11.60 -22.48
CA LEU A 128 -6.48 -10.34 -22.28
C LEU A 128 -7.23 -9.44 -21.29
N ALA A 129 -8.54 -9.35 -21.39
CA ALA A 129 -9.38 -8.64 -20.44
C ALA A 129 -9.23 -9.23 -19.01
N ALA A 130 -9.22 -10.55 -18.88
CA ALA A 130 -9.00 -11.22 -17.60
C ALA A 130 -7.64 -10.90 -16.99
N LEU A 131 -6.57 -10.89 -17.81
CA LEU A 131 -5.22 -10.53 -17.36
C LEU A 131 -5.16 -9.10 -16.81
N LEU A 132 -5.83 -8.15 -17.47
CA LEU A 132 -5.79 -6.73 -17.12
C LEU A 132 -6.83 -6.33 -16.06
N SER A 133 -7.83 -7.18 -15.82
CA SER A 133 -8.82 -6.94 -14.77
C SER A 133 -8.21 -6.82 -13.36
N TRP A 134 -7.06 -7.44 -13.12
CA TRP A 134 -6.33 -7.32 -11.88
C TRP A 134 -5.83 -5.90 -11.59
N ASP A 135 -5.41 -5.16 -12.63
CA ASP A 135 -4.98 -3.77 -12.47
C ASP A 135 -6.13 -2.89 -12.03
N LEU A 136 -7.32 -3.10 -12.61
CA LEU A 136 -8.52 -2.40 -12.20
C LEU A 136 -8.96 -2.76 -10.77
N ALA A 137 -8.96 -4.05 -10.43
CA ALA A 137 -9.31 -4.50 -9.09
C ALA A 137 -8.33 -3.95 -8.02
N PHE A 138 -7.04 -3.96 -8.32
CA PHE A 138 -6.03 -3.39 -7.45
C PHE A 138 -6.22 -1.87 -7.28
N ASN A 139 -6.39 -1.13 -8.39
CA ASN A 139 -6.63 0.30 -8.35
C ASN A 139 -7.90 0.64 -7.55
N GLN A 140 -8.98 -0.13 -7.71
CA GLN A 140 -10.21 0.03 -6.93
C GLN A 140 -9.91 -0.06 -5.42
N LYS A 141 -9.18 -1.07 -4.99
CA LYS A 141 -8.82 -1.25 -3.57
C LYS A 141 -7.91 -0.14 -3.05
N LEU A 142 -7.01 0.34 -3.88
CA LEU A 142 -6.13 1.46 -3.54
C LEU A 142 -6.92 2.76 -3.38
N LEU A 143 -7.85 3.06 -4.28
CA LEU A 143 -8.74 4.21 -4.19
C LEU A 143 -9.61 4.17 -2.92
N GLU A 144 -10.16 3.00 -2.57
CA GLU A 144 -10.91 2.79 -1.34
C GLU A 144 -10.05 3.08 -0.10
N ALA A 145 -8.81 2.56 -0.07
CA ALA A 145 -7.88 2.76 1.03
C ALA A 145 -7.48 4.23 1.19
N GLU A 146 -7.12 4.92 0.10
CA GLU A 146 -6.78 6.34 0.12
C GLU A 146 -7.94 7.23 0.57
N SER A 147 -9.16 6.90 0.13
CA SER A 147 -10.37 7.58 0.59
C SER A 147 -10.60 7.41 2.10
N ALA A 148 -10.40 6.19 2.61
CA ALA A 148 -10.51 5.90 4.04
C ALA A 148 -9.45 6.66 4.85
N VAL A 149 -8.20 6.69 4.41
CA VAL A 149 -7.12 7.46 5.05
C VAL A 149 -7.47 8.94 5.09
N SER A 150 -7.97 9.50 3.98
CA SER A 150 -8.40 10.91 3.92
C SER A 150 -9.53 11.22 4.91
N ALA A 151 -10.51 10.31 5.03
CA ALA A 151 -11.61 10.44 5.99
C ALA A 151 -11.11 10.39 7.44
N LEU A 152 -10.21 9.46 7.77
CA LEU A 152 -9.59 9.36 9.09
C LEU A 152 -8.76 10.59 9.45
N THR A 153 -8.01 11.14 8.51
CA THR A 153 -7.23 12.37 8.71
C THR A 153 -8.13 13.54 9.07
N ARG A 154 -9.27 13.70 8.35
CA ARG A 154 -10.25 14.74 8.66
C ARG A 154 -10.89 14.55 10.03
N LEU A 155 -11.25 13.30 10.39
CA LEU A 155 -11.81 12.99 11.69
C LEU A 155 -10.82 13.30 12.83
N ASN A 156 -9.55 12.93 12.66
CA ASN A 156 -8.51 13.24 13.64
C ASN A 156 -8.33 14.76 13.83
N ALA A 157 -8.34 15.54 12.75
CA ALA A 157 -8.29 17.00 12.83
C ALA A 157 -9.49 17.55 13.62
N GLN A 158 -10.72 17.10 13.32
CA GLN A 158 -11.93 17.51 14.06
C GLN A 158 -11.86 17.14 15.54
N GLN A 159 -11.33 15.96 15.88
CA GLN A 159 -11.14 15.56 17.27
C GLN A 159 -10.14 16.46 17.99
N HIS A 160 -9.03 16.80 17.32
CA HIS A 160 -8.02 17.70 17.87
C HIS A 160 -8.63 19.09 18.18
N ASP A 161 -9.35 19.68 17.23
CA ASP A 161 -10.05 20.97 17.42
C ASP A 161 -11.06 20.91 18.59
N ASN A 162 -11.79 19.79 18.73
CA ASN A 162 -12.70 19.58 19.83
C ASN A 162 -11.98 19.51 21.18
N VAL A 163 -10.86 18.82 21.26
CA VAL A 163 -10.04 18.73 22.48
C VAL A 163 -9.52 20.12 22.87
N GLU A 164 -9.00 20.91 21.94
CA GLU A 164 -8.54 22.27 22.20
C GLU A 164 -9.67 23.16 22.72
N ARG A 165 -10.86 23.07 22.08
CA ARG A 165 -12.03 23.81 22.51
C ARG A 165 -12.47 23.45 23.93
N LEU A 166 -12.49 22.17 24.26
CA LEU A 166 -12.84 21.69 25.62
C LEU A 166 -11.81 22.12 26.65
N GLN A 167 -10.53 22.09 26.33
CA GLN A 167 -9.47 22.59 27.22
C GLN A 167 -9.62 24.09 27.49
N LYS A 168 -9.96 24.89 26.49
CA LYS A 168 -10.24 26.31 26.64
C LYS A 168 -11.43 26.56 27.56
N ILE A 169 -12.54 25.82 27.34
CA ILE A 169 -13.74 25.92 28.20
C ILE A 169 -13.40 25.53 29.65
N ASN A 170 -12.69 24.43 29.85
CA ASN A 170 -12.28 24.00 31.19
C ASN A 170 -11.43 25.05 31.90
N LYS A 171 -10.49 25.68 31.18
CA LYS A 171 -9.67 26.77 31.74
C LYS A 171 -10.52 27.99 32.12
N GLU A 172 -11.51 28.35 31.31
CA GLU A 172 -12.44 29.43 31.62
C GLU A 172 -13.35 29.12 32.82
N LEU A 173 -13.85 27.88 32.90
CA LEU A 173 -14.65 27.41 34.04
C LEU A 173 -13.81 27.42 35.33
N GLN A 174 -12.57 26.97 35.29
CA GLN A 174 -11.67 27.00 36.45
C GLN A 174 -11.47 28.43 36.96
N LYS A 175 -11.22 29.40 36.06
CA LYS A 175 -11.12 30.82 36.45
C LYS A 175 -12.39 31.35 37.10
N LYS A 176 -13.56 30.94 36.63
CA LYS A 176 -14.84 31.34 37.25
C LYS A 176 -15.00 30.74 38.64
N ILE A 177 -14.65 29.46 38.83
CA ILE A 177 -14.66 28.79 40.12
C ILE A 177 -13.71 29.51 41.09
N ASP A 178 -12.49 29.79 40.67
CA ASP A 178 -11.47 30.50 41.50
C ASP A 178 -12.01 31.88 41.92
N ALA A 179 -12.65 32.64 40.99
CA ALA A 179 -13.23 33.94 41.29
C ALA A 179 -14.40 33.84 42.29
N LEU A 180 -15.29 32.85 42.12
CA LEU A 180 -16.41 32.62 43.05
C LEU A 180 -15.88 32.22 44.43
N THR A 181 -14.89 31.36 44.53
CA THR A 181 -14.28 30.97 45.80
C THR A 181 -13.63 32.18 46.51
N GLN A 182 -13.02 33.09 45.73
CA GLN A 182 -12.44 34.30 46.30
C GLN A 182 -13.54 35.24 46.88
N ILE A 183 -14.66 35.40 46.14
CA ILE A 183 -15.81 36.21 46.65
C ILE A 183 -16.41 35.58 47.90
N GLU A 184 -16.57 34.27 47.93
CA GLU A 184 -17.08 33.56 49.11
C GLU A 184 -16.14 33.76 50.31
N ALA A 185 -14.82 33.67 50.14
CA ALA A 185 -13.84 33.92 51.19
C ALA A 185 -13.91 35.37 51.71
N GLN A 186 -14.17 36.36 50.86
CA GLN A 186 -14.32 37.76 51.23
C GLN A 186 -15.61 38.00 52.06
N LEU A 187 -16.70 37.35 51.67
CA LEU A 187 -17.99 37.48 52.40
C LEU A 187 -17.97 36.80 53.75
N ASN A 188 -17.18 35.76 53.92
CA ASN A 188 -17.03 35.04 55.19
C ASN A 188 -15.98 35.66 56.12
N GLN A 189 -15.27 36.75 55.75
CA GLN A 189 -14.45 37.49 56.66
C GLN A 189 -15.33 38.23 57.69
N PRO A 190 -15.15 38.02 59.00
CA PRO A 190 -15.90 38.74 60.01
C PRO A 190 -15.62 40.25 59.85
N ALA A 191 -16.69 41.07 59.82
CA ALA A 191 -16.57 42.50 59.80
C ALA A 191 -15.77 42.91 61.05
N VAL A 192 -14.58 43.46 60.82
CA VAL A 192 -13.81 44.07 61.93
C VAL A 192 -14.61 45.26 62.39
N VAL A 193 -15.33 45.11 63.52
CA VAL A 193 -16.00 46.19 64.23
C VAL A 193 -14.85 47.11 64.66
N GLN A 194 -14.68 48.25 63.96
CA GLN A 194 -13.90 49.38 64.47
C GLN A 194 -14.70 49.91 65.67
N GLU A 195 -14.32 49.52 66.84
CA GLU A 195 -14.73 50.28 68.09
C GLU A 195 -14.10 51.68 67.97
N ASP A 196 -14.91 52.62 67.55
CA ASP A 196 -14.62 54.01 67.74
C ASP A 196 -14.47 54.31 69.24
N ASN A 197 -13.25 54.27 69.71
CA ASN A 197 -12.86 54.65 71.01
C ASN A 197 -12.87 56.20 71.10
N ASN A 198 -14.07 56.77 71.13
CA ASN A 198 -14.26 58.18 71.46
C ASN A 198 -14.55 58.27 72.97
N GLY A 199 -13.53 58.03 73.76
CA GLY A 199 -13.46 58.36 75.16
C GLY A 199 -12.76 59.70 75.35
N GLN A 200 -13.52 60.70 75.71
CA GLN A 200 -12.95 61.94 76.25
C GLN A 200 -13.43 62.15 77.68
N PRO A 201 -12.57 62.66 78.57
CA PRO A 201 -12.77 62.88 80.00
C PRO A 201 -13.67 64.00 80.30
#